data_e20dfb707686c63d1da715ccfa28296a
#
_entry.id   e20dfb707686c63d1da715ccfa28296a
#
_cell.length_a   1.000
_cell.length_b   1.000
_cell.length_c   1.000
_cell.angle_alpha   90.00
_cell.angle_beta   90.00
_cell.angle_gamma   90.00
#
_symmetry.space_group_name_H-M   'P 1'
#
loop_
_entity.id
_entity.type
_entity.pdbx_description
1 polymer ?
#
loop_
_entity_poly.entity_id
_entity_poly.type
_entity_poly.pdbx_seq_one_letter_code
_entity_poly.pdbx_strand_id
1 'polypeptide(L)'
;MEQMPLQLPQEKLVFQSLNVSYGSDKDMAKKRYLILAKCYDRKGNLLSAAFNSYTKTHPLQAYFARKVGHPHCECLHAEIHAILKCKGKQIYRITTERYDSNGLPANAKPCPICTEAIRAFGITKVEYTK
;
A
#
# COMPACT_ATOMS: atom_id res chain seq x y z
N MET A 1 -17.21 0.02 -1.21
CA MET A 1 -15.92 0.33 -0.58
C MET A 1 -15.93 1.76 -0.09
N GLU A 2 -15.68 1.91 1.17
CA GLU A 2 -15.72 3.24 1.78
C GLU A 2 -14.38 3.92 1.71
N GLN A 3 -14.41 5.23 1.55
CA GLN A 3 -13.22 6.01 1.70
C GLN A 3 -12.82 6.03 3.17
N MET A 4 -11.53 5.85 3.43
CA MET A 4 -11.01 5.85 4.78
C MET A 4 -11.21 7.23 5.40
N PRO A 5 -11.84 7.31 6.60
CA PRO A 5 -11.88 8.57 7.32
C PRO A 5 -10.50 8.85 7.90
N LEU A 6 -9.79 9.77 7.29
CA LEU A 6 -8.42 10.05 7.68
C LEU A 6 -8.38 10.95 8.90
N GLN A 7 -7.67 10.50 9.90
CA GLN A 7 -7.23 11.40 10.97
C GLN A 7 -5.92 12.01 10.48
N LEU A 8 -6.08 12.94 9.56
CA LEU A 8 -4.97 13.42 8.75
C LEU A 8 -3.70 13.80 9.52
N PRO A 9 -3.77 14.51 10.66
CA PRO A 9 -2.53 14.86 11.34
C PRO A 9 -1.71 13.65 11.76
N GLN A 10 -2.37 12.61 12.26
CA GLN A 10 -1.67 11.40 12.67
C GLN A 10 -1.14 10.63 11.49
N GLU A 11 -1.94 10.53 10.43
CA GLU A 11 -1.52 9.83 9.23
C GLU A 11 -0.31 10.50 8.60
N LYS A 12 -0.32 11.83 8.54
CA LYS A 12 0.82 12.57 8.02
C LYS A 12 2.06 12.37 8.88
N LEU A 13 1.90 12.36 10.21
CA LEU A 13 3.01 12.14 11.09
C LEU A 13 3.64 10.77 10.92
N VAL A 14 2.81 9.74 10.78
CA VAL A 14 3.32 8.39 10.51
C VAL A 14 4.11 8.37 9.22
N PHE A 15 3.55 8.96 8.18
CA PHE A 15 4.18 9.02 6.87
C PHE A 15 5.51 9.76 6.93
N GLN A 16 5.56 10.87 7.68
CA GLN A 16 6.77 11.68 7.83
C GLN A 16 7.79 11.03 8.76
N SER A 17 7.33 10.38 9.82
CA SER A 17 8.24 9.79 10.81
C SER A 17 9.03 8.62 10.21
N LEU A 18 8.58 8.07 9.10
CA LEU A 18 9.33 7.05 8.39
C LEU A 18 10.38 7.65 7.48
N ASN A 19 10.60 8.95 7.61
CA ASN A 19 11.62 9.68 6.90
C ASN A 19 11.49 9.55 5.39
N VAL A 20 10.26 9.75 4.93
CA VAL A 20 9.94 9.63 3.53
C VAL A 20 10.02 10.99 2.88
N SER A 21 10.68 11.03 1.74
CA SER A 21 10.91 12.25 1.00
C SER A 21 10.10 12.22 -0.28
N TYR A 22 9.26 13.20 -0.50
CA TYR A 22 8.45 13.30 -1.70
C TYR A 22 9.11 14.20 -2.70
N GLY A 23 9.48 13.64 -3.84
CA GLY A 23 9.91 14.45 -4.94
C GLY A 23 11.10 15.35 -4.67
N SER A 24 11.75 15.14 -3.55
CA SER A 24 12.92 15.93 -3.19
C SER A 24 14.20 15.20 -3.52
N ASP A 25 14.11 14.00 -4.01
CA ASP A 25 15.33 13.28 -4.28
C ASP A 25 15.89 13.69 -5.64
N LYS A 26 17.04 13.16 -5.91
CA LYS A 26 17.82 13.56 -7.05
C LYS A 26 17.29 12.99 -8.35
N ASP A 27 16.35 12.08 -8.27
CA ASP A 27 15.73 11.48 -9.43
C ASP A 27 14.53 12.29 -9.89
N MET A 28 14.76 13.53 -10.16
CA MET A 28 13.67 14.44 -10.51
C MET A 28 12.96 14.04 -11.77
N ALA A 29 13.61 13.28 -12.64
CA ALA A 29 13.03 12.88 -13.90
C ALA A 29 11.91 11.88 -13.73
N LYS A 30 11.88 11.14 -12.60
CA LYS A 30 10.85 10.15 -12.33
C LYS A 30 10.16 10.47 -11.04
N LYS A 31 8.89 10.78 -11.15
CA LYS A 31 8.08 10.95 -9.95
C LYS A 31 7.83 9.58 -9.35
N ARG A 32 8.38 9.36 -8.17
CA ARG A 32 8.14 8.13 -7.42
C ARG A 32 7.18 8.44 -6.30
N TYR A 33 6.06 7.77 -6.32
CA TYR A 33 5.06 7.94 -5.29
C TYR A 33 5.25 6.87 -4.24
N LEU A 34 5.06 7.27 -2.99
CA LEU A 34 5.07 6.32 -1.89
C LEU A 34 3.66 6.07 -1.43
N ILE A 35 3.33 4.80 -1.32
CA ILE A 35 2.04 4.35 -0.85
C ILE A 35 2.28 3.58 0.43
N LEU A 36 1.52 3.90 1.47
CA LEU A 36 1.59 3.19 2.74
C LEU A 36 0.36 2.30 2.85
N ALA A 37 0.59 1.00 3.00
CA ALA A 37 -0.49 0.03 3.23
C ALA A 37 -0.43 -0.44 4.66
N LYS A 38 -1.60 -0.53 5.29
CA LYS A 38 -1.74 -1.02 6.66
C LYS A 38 -2.78 -2.12 6.69
N CYS A 39 -2.50 -3.16 7.44
CA CYS A 39 -3.42 -4.28 7.62
C CYS A 39 -3.90 -4.32 9.05
N TYR A 40 -5.19 -4.58 9.23
CA TYR A 40 -5.83 -4.60 10.55
C TYR A 40 -6.60 -5.90 10.75
N ASP A 41 -6.66 -6.33 12.01
CA ASP A 41 -7.50 -7.47 12.36
C ASP A 41 -8.96 -7.04 12.56
N ARG A 42 -9.80 -7.99 12.92
CA ARG A 42 -11.24 -7.72 13.12
C ARG A 42 -11.50 -6.75 14.27
N LYS A 43 -10.59 -6.71 15.24
CA LYS A 43 -10.73 -5.83 16.39
C LYS A 43 -10.18 -4.43 16.14
N GLY A 44 -9.60 -4.19 14.97
CA GLY A 44 -9.03 -2.92 14.63
C GLY A 44 -7.57 -2.75 15.02
N ASN A 45 -6.93 -3.81 15.47
CA ASN A 45 -5.51 -3.74 15.81
C ASN A 45 -4.65 -3.76 14.55
N LEU A 46 -3.64 -2.91 14.53
CA LEU A 46 -2.70 -2.85 13.40
C LEU A 46 -1.83 -4.10 13.39
N LEU A 47 -1.87 -4.84 12.29
CA LEU A 47 -1.06 -6.04 12.11
C LEU A 47 0.25 -5.75 11.41
N SER A 48 0.22 -4.86 10.43
CA SER A 48 1.42 -4.53 9.65
C SER A 48 1.25 -3.20 8.95
N ALA A 49 2.38 -2.62 8.57
CA ALA A 49 2.41 -1.44 7.72
C ALA A 49 3.63 -1.56 6.82
N ALA A 50 3.50 -1.16 5.56
CA ALA A 50 4.58 -1.25 4.61
C ALA A 50 4.42 -0.25 3.48
N PHE A 51 5.55 0.22 2.96
CA PHE A 51 5.58 1.03 1.76
C PHE A 51 5.84 0.17 0.53
N ASN A 52 5.45 0.69 -0.62
CA ASN A 52 5.87 0.09 -1.88
C ASN A 52 7.37 0.25 -2.07
N SER A 53 7.94 -0.65 -2.88
CA SER A 53 9.37 -0.63 -3.19
C SER A 53 9.55 -0.52 -4.70
N TYR A 54 10.57 0.23 -5.10
CA TYR A 54 10.94 0.32 -6.52
C TYR A 54 12.14 -0.56 -6.85
N THR A 55 12.68 -1.26 -5.85
CA THR A 55 13.86 -2.10 -6.04
C THR A 55 13.66 -3.54 -5.61
N LYS A 56 12.78 -3.79 -4.65
CA LYS A 56 12.54 -5.13 -4.14
C LYS A 56 11.50 -5.85 -4.96
N THR A 57 11.68 -7.15 -5.12
CA THR A 57 10.71 -8.02 -5.77
C THR A 57 10.36 -9.16 -4.83
N HIS A 58 9.30 -9.88 -5.14
CA HIS A 58 8.89 -11.03 -4.36
C HIS A 58 8.10 -11.98 -5.26
N PRO A 59 8.26 -13.30 -5.10
CA PRO A 59 7.52 -14.26 -5.93
C PRO A 59 6.02 -14.07 -5.89
N LEU A 60 5.47 -13.67 -4.76
CA LEU A 60 4.04 -13.44 -4.65
C LEU A 60 3.60 -12.28 -5.54
N GLN A 61 4.37 -11.20 -5.58
CA GLN A 61 4.10 -10.08 -6.48
C GLN A 61 4.11 -10.54 -7.94
N ALA A 62 5.12 -11.31 -8.31
CA ALA A 62 5.24 -11.83 -9.67
C ALA A 62 4.09 -12.76 -10.03
N TYR A 63 3.65 -13.57 -9.07
CA TYR A 63 2.52 -14.47 -9.29
C TYR A 63 1.25 -13.68 -9.65
N PHE A 64 0.90 -12.69 -8.85
CA PHE A 64 -0.30 -11.90 -9.10
C PHE A 64 -0.17 -11.01 -10.34
N ALA A 65 1.04 -10.52 -10.61
CA ALA A 65 1.27 -9.73 -11.82
C ALA A 65 0.98 -10.56 -13.07
N ARG A 66 1.47 -11.79 -13.10
CA ARG A 66 1.21 -12.69 -14.23
C ARG A 66 -0.26 -13.05 -14.32
N LYS A 67 -0.90 -13.25 -13.17
CA LYS A 67 -2.30 -13.65 -13.13
C LYS A 67 -3.22 -12.61 -13.77
N VAL A 68 -2.91 -11.34 -13.61
CA VAL A 68 -3.73 -10.26 -14.18
C VAL A 68 -3.18 -9.75 -15.51
N GLY A 69 -2.13 -10.36 -16.05
CA GLY A 69 -1.61 -9.99 -17.36
C GLY A 69 -0.61 -8.85 -17.38
N HIS A 70 0.04 -8.57 -16.26
CA HIS A 70 1.08 -7.55 -16.17
C HIS A 70 2.40 -8.14 -15.69
N PRO A 71 3.00 -9.07 -16.43
CA PRO A 71 4.16 -9.82 -15.93
C PRO A 71 5.41 -8.99 -15.70
N HIS A 72 5.47 -7.78 -16.24
CA HIS A 72 6.62 -6.90 -16.08
C HIS A 72 6.52 -6.02 -14.82
N CYS A 73 5.41 -6.09 -14.08
CA CYS A 73 5.24 -5.30 -12.87
C CYS A 73 5.68 -6.10 -11.65
N GLU A 74 6.99 -6.28 -11.48
CA GLU A 74 7.53 -7.16 -10.47
C GLU A 74 7.95 -6.47 -9.18
N CYS A 75 8.07 -5.15 -9.18
CA CYS A 75 8.43 -4.43 -7.97
C CYS A 75 7.34 -4.57 -6.92
N LEU A 76 7.75 -4.79 -5.68
CA LEU A 76 6.83 -5.11 -4.60
C LEU A 76 5.95 -3.92 -4.24
N HIS A 77 4.65 -4.10 -4.37
CA HIS A 77 3.68 -3.08 -4.03
C HIS A 77 3.43 -3.07 -2.52
N ALA A 78 2.97 -1.92 -2.02
CA ALA A 78 2.75 -1.73 -0.58
C ALA A 78 1.75 -2.74 -0.02
N GLU A 79 0.67 -2.97 -0.73
CA GLU A 79 -0.40 -3.86 -0.27
C GLU A 79 0.10 -5.29 -0.10
N ILE A 80 0.80 -5.81 -1.11
CA ILE A 80 1.34 -7.16 -1.03
C ILE A 80 2.42 -7.25 0.05
N HIS A 81 3.25 -6.21 0.16
CA HIS A 81 4.27 -6.16 1.20
C HIS A 81 3.64 -6.21 2.60
N ALA A 82 2.59 -5.42 2.81
CA ALA A 82 1.90 -5.40 4.10
C ALA A 82 1.26 -6.76 4.40
N ILE A 83 0.66 -7.40 3.40
CA ILE A 83 0.07 -8.74 3.57
C ILE A 83 1.15 -9.74 3.98
N LEU A 84 2.31 -9.71 3.33
CA LEU A 84 3.41 -10.60 3.65
C LEU A 84 3.90 -10.40 5.08
N LYS A 85 3.93 -9.16 5.55
CA LYS A 85 4.39 -8.87 6.90
C LYS A 85 3.43 -9.34 7.97
N CYS A 86 2.19 -9.67 7.62
CA CYS A 86 1.23 -10.24 8.57
C CYS A 86 1.54 -11.68 8.93
N LYS A 87 2.39 -12.35 8.16
CA LYS A 87 2.87 -13.71 8.45
C LYS A 87 1.76 -14.71 8.71
N GLY A 88 0.75 -14.67 7.86
CA GLY A 88 -0.36 -15.62 7.94
C GLY A 88 -1.47 -15.25 8.90
N LYS A 89 -1.37 -14.15 9.61
CA LYS A 89 -2.47 -13.69 10.45
C LYS A 89 -3.64 -13.28 9.59
N GLN A 90 -4.84 -13.51 10.09
CA GLN A 90 -6.03 -13.14 9.35
C GLN A 90 -6.20 -11.63 9.30
N ILE A 91 -6.36 -11.11 8.09
CA ILE A 91 -6.51 -9.69 7.86
C ILE A 91 -7.99 -9.41 7.60
N TYR A 92 -8.55 -8.49 8.36
CA TYR A 92 -9.94 -8.09 8.18
C TYR A 92 -10.05 -6.87 7.26
N ARG A 93 -9.13 -5.92 7.40
CA ARG A 93 -9.18 -4.66 6.67
C ARG A 93 -7.79 -4.27 6.22
N ILE A 94 -7.71 -3.72 5.00
CA ILE A 94 -6.47 -3.13 4.51
C ILE A 94 -6.75 -1.69 4.10
N THR A 95 -5.86 -0.79 4.45
CA THR A 95 -5.96 0.61 4.06
C THR A 95 -4.73 1.00 3.26
N THR A 96 -4.91 1.86 2.28
CA THR A 96 -3.81 2.39 1.49
C THR A 96 -3.87 3.90 1.49
N GLU A 97 -2.72 4.52 1.65
CA GLU A 97 -2.62 5.97 1.77
C GLU A 97 -1.56 6.49 0.82
N ARG A 98 -1.85 7.59 0.17
CA ARG A 98 -0.88 8.32 -0.63
C ARG A 98 -1.13 9.81 -0.43
N TYR A 99 -0.05 10.56 -0.32
CA TYR A 99 -0.11 12.02 -0.18
C TYR A 99 0.77 12.64 -1.24
N ASP A 100 0.33 13.78 -1.76
CA ASP A 100 1.12 14.52 -2.74
C ASP A 100 2.21 15.33 -2.04
N SER A 101 2.97 16.09 -2.81
CA SER A 101 4.08 16.87 -2.27
C SER A 101 3.64 17.95 -1.30
N ASN A 102 2.37 18.35 -1.35
CA ASN A 102 1.80 19.33 -0.43
C ASN A 102 1.19 18.67 0.80
N GLY A 103 1.25 17.36 0.89
CA GLY A 103 0.69 16.62 2.01
C GLY A 103 -0.81 16.41 1.92
N LEU A 104 -1.40 16.63 0.75
CA LEU A 104 -2.82 16.40 0.55
C LEU A 104 -3.06 14.97 0.10
N PRO A 105 -4.20 14.38 0.51
CA PRO A 105 -4.50 13.01 0.08
C PRO A 105 -4.58 12.91 -1.43
N ALA A 106 -4.01 11.81 -1.95
CA ALA A 106 -4.05 11.50 -3.36
C ALA A 106 -4.60 10.09 -3.54
N ASN A 107 -4.99 9.76 -4.76
CA ASN A 107 -5.62 8.49 -5.03
C ASN A 107 -4.67 7.32 -4.76
N ALA A 108 -5.07 6.43 -3.87
CA ALA A 108 -4.31 5.24 -3.52
C ALA A 108 -5.11 3.97 -3.77
N LYS A 109 -6.05 4.00 -4.71
CA LYS A 109 -6.84 2.82 -5.04
C LYS A 109 -5.92 1.68 -5.48
N PRO A 110 -6.11 0.46 -4.91
CA PRO A 110 -5.28 -0.67 -5.31
C PRO A 110 -5.37 -0.94 -6.81
N CYS A 111 -4.24 -1.24 -7.42
CA CYS A 111 -4.19 -1.61 -8.83
C CYS A 111 -4.78 -3.01 -9.02
N PRO A 112 -5.00 -3.46 -10.29
CA PRO A 112 -5.55 -4.79 -10.51
C PRO A 112 -4.75 -5.91 -9.88
N ILE A 113 -3.42 -5.79 -9.83
CA ILE A 113 -2.56 -6.80 -9.20
C ILE A 113 -2.87 -6.90 -7.71
N CYS A 114 -2.88 -5.75 -7.03
CA CYS A 114 -3.15 -5.73 -5.59
C CYS A 114 -4.59 -6.07 -5.28
N THR A 115 -5.53 -5.68 -6.13
CA THR A 115 -6.93 -6.05 -5.97
C THR A 115 -7.09 -7.57 -5.98
N GLU A 116 -6.41 -8.25 -6.90
CA GLU A 116 -6.46 -9.71 -6.96
C GLU A 116 -5.81 -10.33 -5.73
N ALA A 117 -4.70 -9.79 -5.27
CA ALA A 117 -4.04 -10.29 -4.07
C ALA A 117 -4.93 -10.13 -2.84
N ILE A 118 -5.54 -8.97 -2.69
CA ILE A 118 -6.45 -8.70 -1.58
C ILE A 118 -7.60 -9.69 -1.59
N ARG A 119 -8.17 -9.93 -2.76
CA ARG A 119 -9.26 -10.91 -2.90
C ARG A 119 -8.80 -12.31 -2.56
N ALA A 120 -7.63 -12.70 -3.04
CA ALA A 120 -7.10 -14.05 -2.81
C ALA A 120 -6.83 -14.34 -1.34
N PHE A 121 -6.46 -13.33 -0.58
CA PHE A 121 -6.22 -13.48 0.86
C PHE A 121 -7.48 -13.30 1.70
N GLY A 122 -8.64 -13.13 1.06
CA GLY A 122 -9.92 -13.06 1.76
C GLY A 122 -10.14 -11.77 2.51
N ILE A 123 -9.45 -10.71 2.16
CA ILE A 123 -9.62 -9.42 2.81
C ILE A 123 -10.88 -8.76 2.23
N THR A 124 -11.86 -8.49 3.08
CA THR A 124 -13.16 -8.01 2.61
C THR A 124 -13.32 -6.51 2.71
N LYS A 125 -12.55 -5.84 3.55
CA LYS A 125 -12.69 -4.40 3.73
C LYS A 125 -11.46 -3.68 3.23
N VAL A 126 -11.66 -2.80 2.24
CA VAL A 126 -10.57 -2.06 1.61
C VAL A 126 -10.93 -0.59 1.64
N GLU A 127 -10.00 0.22 2.15
CA GLU A 127 -10.18 1.66 2.22
C GLU A 127 -8.94 2.34 1.66
N TYR A 128 -9.13 3.48 1.02
CA TYR A 128 -7.99 4.17 0.41
C TYR A 128 -8.26 5.68 0.32
N THR A 129 -7.16 6.43 0.28
CA THR A 129 -7.25 7.88 0.05
C THR A 129 -7.63 8.17 -1.40
N LYS A 130 -8.33 9.25 -1.60
CA LYS A 130 -8.70 9.71 -2.95
C LYS A 130 -8.15 11.08 -3.24
#